data_adecae48528f1551e623021309076a33
#
_entry.id   adecae48528f1551e623021309076a33
#
_cell.length_a   1.000
_cell.length_b   1.000
_cell.length_c   1.000
_cell.angle_alpha   90.00
_cell.angle_beta   90.00
_cell.angle_gamma   90.00
#
_symmetry.space_group_name_H-M   'P 1'
#
loop_
_entity.id
_entity.type
_entity.pdbx_description
1 polymer ?
#
loop_
_entity_poly.entity_id
_entity_poly.type
_entity_poly.pdbx_seq_one_letter_code
_entity_poly.pdbx_strand_id
1 'polypeptide(L)'
;MSYKVVVAKYNENMDWLNNISTAGVSQNYIVYDKGSSPIPDSFPTKQIFRRENIGREAESFLFYILENYYNLPDYVILLQGHPFDHADDCTQENIQQKIEDLVGSKPKQSCFFYRGPFF
;
A
#
# COMPACT_ATOMS: atom_id res chain seq x y z
N MET A 1 -12.07 -9.09 9.63
CA MET A 1 -11.20 -9.81 8.72
C MET A 1 -9.84 -9.16 8.66
N SER A 2 -8.81 -9.96 8.55
CA SER A 2 -7.46 -9.44 8.51
C SER A 2 -7.10 -8.91 7.13
N TYR A 3 -6.31 -7.86 7.09
CA TYR A 3 -5.83 -7.32 5.83
C TYR A 3 -4.47 -6.66 6.01
N LYS A 4 -3.74 -6.61 4.93
CA LYS A 4 -2.48 -5.85 4.83
C LYS A 4 -2.51 -5.02 3.55
N VAL A 5 -2.03 -3.81 3.65
CA VAL A 5 -1.85 -2.92 2.51
C VAL A 5 -0.36 -2.85 2.23
N VAL A 6 0.03 -3.31 1.07
CA VAL A 6 1.44 -3.34 0.66
C VAL A 6 1.67 -2.20 -0.32
N VAL A 7 2.50 -1.24 0.08
CA VAL A 7 2.76 -0.04 -0.70
C VAL A 7 4.14 -0.16 -1.33
N ALA A 8 4.18 -0.10 -2.65
CA ALA A 8 5.44 -0.10 -3.39
C ALA A 8 5.80 1.35 -3.71
N LYS A 9 6.77 1.87 -2.98
CA LYS A 9 7.20 3.27 -3.06
C LYS A 9 8.49 3.40 -3.88
N TYR A 10 8.52 4.41 -4.73
CA TYR A 10 9.77 4.89 -5.32
C TYR A 10 10.02 6.32 -4.82
N ASN A 11 9.80 7.33 -5.65
CA ASN A 11 10.05 8.73 -5.28
C ASN A 11 8.77 9.57 -5.23
N GLU A 12 7.64 8.94 -4.99
CA GLU A 12 6.37 9.63 -4.90
C GLU A 12 6.26 10.44 -3.62
N ASN A 13 5.30 11.36 -3.58
CA ASN A 13 4.95 12.08 -2.38
C ASN A 13 4.15 11.16 -1.46
N MET A 14 4.68 10.92 -0.27
CA MET A 14 4.10 9.97 0.68
C MET A 14 3.36 10.66 1.83
N ASP A 15 3.06 11.94 1.73
CA ASP A 15 2.41 12.68 2.82
C ASP A 15 1.06 12.10 3.23
N TRP A 16 0.40 11.40 2.32
CA TRP A 16 -0.89 10.76 2.63
C TRP A 16 -0.78 9.71 3.75
N LEU A 17 0.40 9.19 4.01
CA LEU A 17 0.60 8.26 5.12
C LEU A 17 0.38 8.92 6.48
N ASN A 18 0.43 10.25 6.57
CA ASN A 18 0.03 10.93 7.80
C ASN A 18 -1.42 10.64 8.18
N ASN A 19 -2.31 10.57 7.20
CA ASN A 19 -3.72 10.25 7.44
C ASN A 19 -3.88 8.83 7.96
N ILE A 20 -3.06 7.92 7.48
CA ILE A 20 -3.07 6.52 7.92
C ILE A 20 -2.61 6.43 9.38
N SER A 21 -1.56 7.14 9.72
CA SER A 21 -1.05 7.17 11.10
C SER A 21 -2.06 7.80 12.04
N THR A 22 -2.69 8.89 11.62
CA THR A 22 -3.73 9.57 12.40
C THR A 22 -4.94 8.65 12.64
N ALA A 23 -5.30 7.85 11.66
CA ALA A 23 -6.41 6.90 11.80
C ALA A 23 -6.06 5.71 12.69
N GLY A 24 -4.80 5.56 13.09
CA GLY A 24 -4.38 4.50 13.99
C GLY A 24 -4.29 3.12 13.37
N VAL A 25 -4.16 3.03 12.05
CA VAL A 25 -4.15 1.75 11.33
C VAL A 25 -2.84 1.49 10.59
N SER A 26 -1.78 2.22 10.94
CA SER A 26 -0.50 2.07 10.23
C SER A 26 0.08 0.65 10.34
N GLN A 27 -0.25 -0.10 11.38
CA GLN A 27 0.22 -1.48 11.52
C GLN A 27 -0.32 -2.40 10.44
N ASN A 28 -1.37 -2.00 9.72
CA ASN A 28 -1.90 -2.76 8.59
C ASN A 28 -1.17 -2.45 7.29
N TYR A 29 -0.27 -1.47 7.30
CA TYR A 29 0.44 -1.02 6.11
C TYR A 29 1.90 -1.45 6.17
N ILE A 30 2.42 -1.85 5.01
CA ILE A 30 3.84 -2.15 4.83
C ILE A 30 4.31 -1.35 3.64
N VAL A 31 5.42 -0.64 3.79
CA VAL A 31 6.00 0.15 2.70
C VAL A 31 7.32 -0.48 2.30
N TYR A 32 7.41 -0.87 1.04
CA TYR A 32 8.69 -1.25 0.44
C TYR A 32 9.25 -0.05 -0.29
N ASP A 33 10.36 0.45 0.20
CA ASP A 33 10.95 1.71 -0.25
C ASP A 33 12.13 1.46 -1.17
N LYS A 34 11.99 1.82 -2.43
CA LYS A 34 13.03 1.69 -3.44
C LYS A 34 13.60 3.03 -3.88
N GLY A 35 13.16 4.12 -3.26
CA GLY A 35 13.56 5.46 -3.66
C GLY A 35 14.12 6.28 -2.52
N SER A 36 14.14 7.58 -2.71
CA SER A 36 14.74 8.50 -1.75
C SER A 36 13.78 9.57 -1.25
N SER A 37 12.54 9.64 -1.77
CA SER A 37 11.58 10.62 -1.24
C SER A 37 11.25 10.29 0.21
N PRO A 38 10.97 11.31 1.04
CA PRO A 38 10.77 11.07 2.46
C PRO A 38 9.43 10.37 2.75
N ILE A 39 9.43 9.62 3.84
CA ILE A 39 8.21 9.07 4.42
C ILE A 39 7.96 9.87 5.69
N PRO A 40 6.70 10.27 5.97
CA PRO A 40 6.41 11.07 7.15
C PRO A 40 6.88 10.40 8.45
N ASP A 41 7.40 11.21 9.38
CA ASP A 41 7.87 10.71 10.67
C ASP A 41 6.75 10.08 11.49
N SER A 42 5.50 10.43 11.21
CA SER A 42 4.35 9.84 11.88
C SER A 42 4.15 8.37 11.54
N PHE A 43 4.72 7.91 10.43
CA PHE A 43 4.57 6.51 10.01
C PHE A 43 5.68 5.68 10.65
N PRO A 44 5.35 4.53 11.30
CA PRO A 44 6.35 3.76 12.04
C PRO A 44 7.43 3.17 11.14
N THR A 45 8.68 3.36 11.53
CA THR A 45 9.82 2.85 10.76
C THR A 45 9.83 1.33 10.68
N LYS A 46 9.26 0.64 11.66
CA LYS A 46 9.22 -0.83 11.64
C LYS A 46 8.31 -1.38 10.54
N GLN A 47 7.50 -0.54 9.93
CA GLN A 47 6.63 -0.90 8.80
C GLN A 47 7.26 -0.54 7.46
N ILE A 48 8.49 -0.04 7.44
CA ILE A 48 9.19 0.40 6.23
C ILE A 48 10.36 -0.54 5.99
N PHE A 49 10.43 -1.10 4.78
CA PHE A 49 11.49 -2.03 4.41
C PHE A 49 12.17 -1.53 3.14
N ARG A 50 13.48 -1.38 3.21
CA ARG A 50 14.26 -0.94 2.07
C ARG A 50 14.45 -2.09 1.09
N ARG A 51 14.23 -1.82 -0.21
CA ARG A 51 14.46 -2.81 -1.27
C ARG A 51 15.29 -2.17 -2.38
N GLU A 52 16.00 -2.99 -3.11
CA GLU A 52 16.73 -2.53 -4.29
C GLU A 52 15.75 -2.07 -5.36
N ASN A 53 16.13 -1.04 -6.12
CA ASN A 53 15.26 -0.48 -7.16
C ASN A 53 15.36 -1.32 -8.43
N ILE A 54 14.82 -2.53 -8.38
CA ILE A 54 14.72 -3.44 -9.51
C ILE A 54 13.33 -4.05 -9.52
N GLY A 55 12.84 -4.39 -10.72
CA GLY A 55 11.57 -5.11 -10.84
C GLY A 55 10.33 -4.29 -10.58
N ARG A 56 10.45 -2.99 -10.42
CA ARG A 56 9.33 -2.07 -10.21
C ARG A 56 8.44 -2.54 -9.07
N GLU A 57 7.13 -2.23 -9.11
CA GLU A 57 6.19 -2.59 -8.06
C GLU A 57 6.02 -4.09 -7.93
N ALA A 58 6.08 -4.80 -9.05
CA ALA A 58 5.85 -6.24 -9.06
C ALA A 58 6.83 -6.98 -8.14
N GLU A 59 8.08 -6.56 -8.11
CA GLU A 59 9.07 -7.18 -7.24
C GLU A 59 8.70 -7.05 -5.78
N SER A 60 8.26 -5.86 -5.36
CA SER A 60 7.85 -5.62 -3.97
C SER A 60 6.64 -6.46 -3.60
N PHE A 61 5.65 -6.52 -4.47
CA PHE A 61 4.43 -7.29 -4.22
C PHE A 61 4.71 -8.78 -4.14
N LEU A 62 5.51 -9.28 -5.07
CA LEU A 62 5.89 -10.70 -5.06
C LEU A 62 6.73 -11.04 -3.84
N PHE A 63 7.63 -10.15 -3.46
CA PHE A 63 8.44 -10.36 -2.28
C PHE A 63 7.57 -10.51 -1.03
N TYR A 64 6.58 -9.63 -0.87
CA TYR A 64 5.67 -9.72 0.26
C TYR A 64 4.92 -11.05 0.26
N ILE A 65 4.38 -11.44 -0.89
CA ILE A 65 3.59 -12.67 -0.98
C ILE A 65 4.44 -13.89 -0.65
N LEU A 66 5.67 -13.94 -1.17
CA LEU A 66 6.56 -15.08 -0.94
C LEU A 66 7.02 -15.15 0.51
N GLU A 67 7.35 -14.01 1.12
CA GLU A 67 7.80 -13.96 2.51
C GLU A 67 6.71 -14.36 3.48
N ASN A 68 5.46 -14.18 3.10
CA ASN A 68 4.32 -14.44 3.98
C ASN A 68 3.42 -15.55 3.47
N TYR A 69 3.92 -16.38 2.58
CA TYR A 69 3.10 -17.33 1.83
C TYR A 69 2.23 -18.22 2.74
N TYR A 70 2.75 -18.64 3.87
CA TYR A 70 2.02 -19.51 4.79
C TYR A 70 1.23 -18.75 5.85
N ASN A 71 1.30 -17.42 5.84
CA ASN A 71 0.63 -16.56 6.83
C ASN A 71 -0.02 -15.34 6.19
N LEU A 72 -0.54 -15.49 4.98
CA LEU A 72 -1.20 -14.35 4.32
C LEU A 72 -2.48 -13.98 5.06
N PRO A 73 -2.77 -12.69 5.16
CA PRO A 73 -4.06 -12.26 5.71
C PRO A 73 -5.19 -12.59 4.75
N ASP A 74 -6.44 -12.35 5.18
CA ASP A 74 -7.60 -12.59 4.33
C ASP A 74 -7.58 -11.72 3.07
N TYR A 75 -7.03 -10.49 3.18
CA TYR A 75 -6.94 -9.56 2.06
C TYR A 75 -5.54 -8.98 2.01
N VAL A 76 -5.01 -8.90 0.80
CA VAL A 76 -3.76 -8.16 0.52
C VAL A 76 -4.10 -7.11 -0.52
N ILE A 77 -3.92 -5.85 -0.16
CA ILE A 77 -4.19 -4.72 -1.04
C ILE A 77 -2.85 -4.17 -1.53
N LEU A 78 -2.66 -4.15 -2.82
CA LEU A 78 -1.38 -3.77 -3.44
C LEU A 78 -1.53 -2.36 -4.02
N LEU A 79 -0.72 -1.42 -3.53
CA LEU A 79 -0.79 -0.02 -3.94
C LEU A 79 0.57 0.47 -4.41
N GLN A 80 0.55 1.35 -5.39
CA GLN A 80 1.72 2.18 -5.69
C GLN A 80 1.87 3.26 -4.61
N GLY A 81 3.04 3.90 -4.59
CA GLY A 81 3.31 4.96 -3.60
C GLY A 81 2.36 6.14 -3.68
N HIS A 82 1.79 6.42 -4.85
CA HIS A 82 0.80 7.47 -5.04
C HIS A 82 -0.36 6.90 -5.86
N PRO A 83 -1.28 6.18 -5.21
CA PRO A 83 -2.31 5.43 -5.95
C PRO A 83 -3.43 6.27 -6.53
N PHE A 84 -3.42 7.57 -6.27
CA PHE A 84 -4.56 8.45 -6.58
C PHE A 84 -4.68 8.80 -8.05
N ASP A 85 -3.62 8.59 -8.83
CA ASP A 85 -3.60 8.91 -10.25
C ASP A 85 -4.32 7.87 -11.11
N HIS A 86 -4.64 6.72 -10.54
CA HIS A 86 -5.15 5.58 -11.29
C HIS A 86 -6.59 5.23 -10.97
N ALA A 87 -7.25 6.02 -10.14
CA ALA A 87 -8.63 5.77 -9.76
C ALA A 87 -9.31 7.09 -9.40
N ASP A 88 -10.40 7.37 -10.09
CA ASP A 88 -11.00 8.70 -10.07
C ASP A 88 -11.56 9.11 -8.71
N ASP A 89 -12.06 8.17 -7.94
CA ASP A 89 -12.70 8.49 -6.66
C ASP A 89 -11.87 8.07 -5.45
N CYS A 90 -10.58 7.81 -5.66
CA CYS A 90 -9.67 7.49 -4.57
C CYS A 90 -8.82 8.72 -4.25
N THR A 91 -8.92 9.23 -3.03
CA THR A 91 -8.22 10.43 -2.59
C THR A 91 -7.42 10.16 -1.34
N GLN A 92 -6.53 11.08 -0.99
CA GLN A 92 -5.75 10.99 0.23
C GLN A 92 -6.65 10.94 1.48
N GLU A 93 -7.82 11.58 1.42
CA GLU A 93 -8.74 11.67 2.55
C GLU A 93 -9.61 10.43 2.68
N ASN A 94 -9.91 9.74 1.59
CA ASN A 94 -10.86 8.63 1.63
C ASN A 94 -10.24 7.26 1.43
N ILE A 95 -8.92 7.17 1.20
CA ILE A 95 -8.30 5.89 0.85
C ILE A 95 -8.50 4.83 1.94
N GLN A 96 -8.37 5.21 3.21
CA GLN A 96 -8.56 4.25 4.30
C GLN A 96 -10.00 3.77 4.36
N GLN A 97 -10.95 4.65 4.17
CA GLN A 97 -12.36 4.27 4.15
C GLN A 97 -12.65 3.31 2.98
N LYS A 98 -12.06 3.58 1.83
CA LYS A 98 -12.22 2.70 0.67
C LYS A 98 -11.66 1.31 0.95
N ILE A 99 -10.52 1.23 1.63
CA ILE A 99 -9.93 -0.04 2.00
C ILE A 99 -10.84 -0.79 2.97
N GLU A 100 -11.37 -0.10 3.98
CA GLU A 100 -12.28 -0.72 4.94
C GLU A 100 -13.55 -1.23 4.26
N ASP A 101 -14.08 -0.47 3.32
CA ASP A 101 -15.25 -0.88 2.56
C ASP A 101 -14.96 -2.11 1.71
N LEU A 102 -13.78 -2.16 1.10
CA LEU A 102 -13.36 -3.30 0.30
C LEU A 102 -13.27 -4.57 1.14
N VAL A 103 -12.68 -4.46 2.33
CA VAL A 103 -12.51 -5.60 3.23
C VAL A 103 -13.83 -6.03 3.83
N GLY A 104 -14.71 -5.09 4.11
CA GLY A 104 -15.99 -5.35 4.78
C GLY A 104 -17.09 -5.87 3.90
N SER A 105 -16.93 -5.80 2.57
CA SER A 105 -17.98 -6.22 1.64
C SER A 105 -17.35 -6.75 0.37
N LYS A 106 -18.19 -7.33 -0.51
CA LYS A 106 -17.70 -7.79 -1.80
C LYS A 106 -17.36 -6.58 -2.65
N PRO A 107 -16.12 -6.46 -3.09
CA PRO A 107 -15.73 -5.34 -3.92
C PRO A 107 -16.31 -5.49 -5.32
N LYS A 108 -16.96 -4.44 -5.80
CA LYS A 108 -17.47 -4.41 -7.17
C LYS A 108 -16.51 -3.68 -8.07
N GLN A 109 -15.87 -2.69 -7.54
CA GLN A 109 -14.80 -1.96 -8.20
C GLN A 109 -13.92 -1.38 -7.13
N SER A 110 -12.73 -0.98 -7.50
CA SER A 110 -11.79 -0.56 -6.50
C SER A 110 -10.78 0.41 -7.10
N CYS A 111 -10.44 1.42 -6.34
CA CYS A 111 -9.30 2.27 -6.63
C CYS A 111 -7.98 1.59 -6.27
N PHE A 112 -8.03 0.38 -5.78
CA PHE A 112 -6.85 -0.33 -5.31
C PHE A 112 -6.31 -1.32 -6.32
N PHE A 113 -7.01 -1.56 -7.41
CA PHE A 113 -6.50 -2.45 -8.43
C PHE A 113 -5.46 -1.72 -9.26
N TYR A 114 -4.34 -2.37 -9.42
CA TYR A 114 -3.29 -1.89 -10.30
C TYR A 114 -3.75 -2.07 -11.73
N ARG A 115 -3.68 -1.00 -12.50
CA ARG A 115 -4.14 -1.03 -13.88
C ARG A 115 -3.04 -1.04 -14.90
N GLY A 116 -1.85 -0.72 -14.50
CA GLY A 116 -0.72 -0.79 -15.39
C GLY A 116 -0.16 -2.20 -15.48
N PRO A 117 0.79 -2.42 -16.38
CA PRO A 117 1.47 -3.71 -16.43
C PRO A 117 2.36 -3.85 -15.20
N PHE A 118 2.19 -4.96 -14.51
CA PHE A 118 3.10 -5.30 -13.43
C PHE A 118 4.46 -5.71 -13.96
N PHE A 119 4.46 -6.21 -15.14
CA PHE A 119 5.58 -6.93 -15.69
C PHE A 119 6.08 -6.28 -16.95
#